data_c049e4b89fe503f03fa35cdd95b9062c
#
_entry.id   c049e4b89fe503f03fa35cdd95b9062c
#
_cell.length_a   1.000
_cell.length_b   1.000
_cell.length_c   1.000
_cell.angle_alpha   90.00
_cell.angle_beta   90.00
_cell.angle_gamma   90.00
#
_symmetry.space_group_name_H-M   'P 1'
#
loop_
_entity.id
_entity.type
_entity.pdbx_description
1 polymer ?
#
loop_
_entity_poly.entity_id
_entity_poly.type
_entity_poly.pdbx_seq_one_letter_code
_entity_poly.pdbx_strand_id
1 'polypeptide(L)'
;MLGLYVSDHPLLGVEGLLRSNSDISISELADEENGTDRMVTVAGLITGVQRKVSRQGASWAIVTIEDLEGSLDAMFFSNTYNQYGMSLVEDRVVKVRGRVDWRDDQLRFTAMEMTAIDLSTGPVGPFTISANSNQLTQQVIERIKETLRMHPGKREVQLAVTDQGKTTTHKLSFQVTSSPSLSADLKAILGADCVK
;
A
#
# COMPACT_ATOMS: atom_id res chain seq x y z
N MET A 1 -19.94 -24.13 10.77
CA MET A 1 -18.75 -23.40 11.22
C MET A 1 -18.32 -22.50 10.07
N LEU A 2 -18.67 -21.23 10.12
CA LEU A 2 -18.22 -20.23 9.17
C LEU A 2 -16.87 -19.73 9.68
N GLY A 3 -15.77 -20.23 9.08
CA GLY A 3 -14.44 -19.67 9.30
C GLY A 3 -14.39 -18.29 8.71
N LEU A 4 -14.49 -17.28 9.55
CA LEU A 4 -14.07 -15.92 9.22
C LEU A 4 -12.55 -15.96 9.05
N TYR A 5 -12.09 -16.09 7.83
CA TYR A 5 -10.75 -15.67 7.43
C TYR A 5 -10.71 -14.16 7.54
N VAL A 6 -10.38 -13.66 8.70
CA VAL A 6 -9.86 -12.31 8.84
C VAL A 6 -8.45 -12.41 8.29
N SER A 7 -8.31 -12.17 7.01
CA SER A 7 -7.01 -12.05 6.36
C SER A 7 -6.37 -10.78 6.89
N ASP A 8 -5.46 -10.90 7.86
CA ASP A 8 -4.47 -9.88 8.16
C ASP A 8 -3.48 -9.82 6.98
N HIS A 9 -3.97 -9.33 5.84
CA HIS A 9 -3.08 -9.14 4.69
C HIS A 9 -2.09 -8.03 5.05
N PRO A 10 -0.76 -8.25 4.91
CA PRO A 10 0.25 -7.26 5.30
C PRO A 10 0.09 -5.89 4.63
N LEU A 11 -0.66 -5.83 3.51
CA LEU A 11 -0.92 -4.61 2.75
C LEU A 11 -2.23 -3.90 3.15
N LEU A 12 -3.00 -4.45 4.13
CA LEU A 12 -4.18 -3.75 4.62
C LEU A 12 -3.78 -2.46 5.34
N GLY A 13 -4.41 -1.36 4.94
CA GLY A 13 -4.13 -0.02 5.47
C GLY A 13 -3.03 0.75 4.73
N VAL A 14 -2.42 0.16 3.70
CA VAL A 14 -1.42 0.83 2.84
C VAL A 14 -1.86 0.93 1.37
N GLU A 15 -3.14 0.66 1.09
CA GLU A 15 -3.73 0.67 -0.26
C GLU A 15 -3.46 2.00 -0.99
N GLY A 16 -3.66 3.13 -0.30
CA GLY A 16 -3.41 4.46 -0.85
C GLY A 16 -1.93 4.68 -1.18
N LEU A 17 -1.01 4.09 -0.39
CA LEU A 17 0.43 4.16 -0.64
C LEU A 17 0.81 3.33 -1.87
N LEU A 18 0.27 2.13 -2.01
CA LEU A 18 0.50 1.29 -3.18
C LEU A 18 0.00 1.99 -4.45
N ARG A 19 -1.24 2.46 -4.47
CA ARG A 19 -1.83 3.19 -5.61
C ARG A 19 -1.06 4.46 -5.99
N SER A 20 -0.51 5.18 -5.01
CA SER A 20 0.31 6.37 -5.31
C SER A 20 1.71 6.05 -5.85
N ASN A 21 2.16 4.81 -5.73
CA ASN A 21 3.45 4.31 -6.19
C ASN A 21 3.35 3.36 -7.40
N SER A 22 2.16 3.11 -7.93
CA SER A 22 1.92 2.29 -9.11
C SER A 22 1.19 3.06 -10.20
N ASP A 23 1.42 2.70 -11.45
CA ASP A 23 0.70 3.23 -12.62
C ASP A 23 -0.59 2.43 -12.87
N ILE A 24 -0.60 1.16 -12.43
CA ILE A 24 -1.67 0.19 -12.70
C ILE A 24 -1.67 -0.87 -11.58
N SER A 25 -2.82 -1.47 -11.27
CA SER A 25 -2.88 -2.64 -10.38
C SER A 25 -2.41 -3.91 -11.10
N ILE A 26 -2.01 -4.92 -10.33
CA ILE A 26 -1.54 -6.18 -10.91
C ILE A 26 -2.69 -6.92 -11.61
N SER A 27 -3.91 -6.84 -11.08
CA SER A 27 -5.09 -7.44 -11.71
C SER A 27 -5.43 -6.75 -13.04
N GLU A 28 -5.47 -5.42 -13.06
CA GLU A 28 -5.71 -4.66 -14.29
C GLU A 28 -4.66 -4.97 -15.36
N LEU A 29 -3.38 -5.12 -14.94
CA LEU A 29 -2.30 -5.48 -15.84
C LEU A 29 -2.45 -6.91 -16.39
N ALA A 30 -2.93 -7.85 -15.58
CA ALA A 30 -3.16 -9.24 -15.98
C ALA A 30 -4.35 -9.41 -16.92
N ASP A 31 -5.38 -8.57 -16.76
CA ASP A 31 -6.61 -8.59 -17.56
C ASP A 31 -6.44 -7.93 -18.94
N GLU A 32 -5.31 -7.24 -19.19
CA GLU A 32 -5.03 -6.66 -20.50
C GLU A 32 -4.74 -7.76 -21.55
N GLU A 33 -5.71 -8.07 -22.38
CA GLU A 33 -5.51 -8.94 -23.54
C GLU A 33 -4.72 -8.21 -24.63
N ASN A 34 -3.59 -8.79 -25.07
CA ASN A 34 -2.76 -8.28 -26.19
C ASN A 34 -2.23 -6.84 -25.99
N GLY A 35 -1.81 -6.51 -24.76
CA GLY A 35 -1.18 -5.22 -24.46
C GLY A 35 0.10 -4.99 -25.30
N THR A 36 0.33 -3.74 -25.70
CA THR A 36 1.58 -3.34 -26.38
C THR A 36 2.74 -3.30 -25.40
N ASP A 37 3.93 -3.62 -25.88
CA ASP A 37 5.19 -3.44 -25.16
C ASP A 37 5.27 -2.04 -24.57
N ARG A 38 5.30 -1.93 -23.23
CA ARG A 38 5.38 -0.66 -22.55
C ARG A 38 6.09 -0.75 -21.18
N MET A 39 6.48 0.40 -20.67
CA MET A 39 6.99 0.52 -19.32
C MET A 39 5.85 0.82 -18.37
N VAL A 40 5.74 0.06 -17.29
CA VAL A 40 4.78 0.29 -16.20
C VAL A 40 5.47 0.17 -14.85
N THR A 41 4.89 0.79 -13.85
CA THR A 41 5.29 0.67 -12.46
C THR A 41 4.21 -0.06 -11.68
N VAL A 42 4.56 -1.14 -11.01
CA VAL A 42 3.70 -1.86 -10.07
C VAL A 42 4.24 -1.71 -8.66
N ALA A 43 3.37 -1.74 -7.66
CA ALA A 43 3.75 -1.70 -6.25
C ALA A 43 3.07 -2.84 -5.49
N GLY A 44 3.82 -3.54 -4.65
CA GLY A 44 3.30 -4.68 -3.90
C GLY A 44 4.31 -5.26 -2.92
N LEU A 45 3.91 -6.34 -2.27
CA LEU A 45 4.71 -7.13 -1.35
C LEU A 45 5.48 -8.20 -2.12
N ILE A 46 6.74 -8.42 -1.81
CA ILE A 46 7.49 -9.58 -2.29
C ILE A 46 7.05 -10.79 -1.47
N THR A 47 6.38 -11.75 -2.12
CA THR A 47 5.91 -12.99 -1.50
C THR A 47 6.77 -14.20 -1.85
N GLY A 48 7.66 -14.07 -2.85
CA GLY A 48 8.56 -15.14 -3.21
C GLY A 48 9.77 -14.66 -4.02
N VAL A 49 10.92 -15.30 -3.79
CA VAL A 49 12.18 -14.99 -4.52
C VAL A 49 12.84 -16.29 -4.97
N GLN A 50 12.79 -16.57 -6.26
CA GLN A 50 13.47 -17.71 -6.87
C GLN A 50 14.76 -17.26 -7.55
N ARG A 51 15.90 -17.51 -6.91
CA ARG A 51 17.22 -17.20 -7.46
C ARG A 51 17.68 -18.30 -8.41
N LYS A 52 18.18 -17.92 -9.57
CA LYS A 52 18.59 -18.84 -10.64
C LYS A 52 19.96 -18.42 -11.21
N VAL A 53 20.62 -19.38 -11.84
CA VAL A 53 21.87 -19.15 -12.57
C VAL A 53 21.68 -19.62 -14.00
N SER A 54 22.05 -18.77 -14.95
CA SER A 54 22.00 -19.11 -16.38
C SER A 54 23.09 -20.12 -16.76
N ARG A 55 23.00 -20.73 -17.93
CA ARG A 55 24.06 -21.63 -18.45
C ARG A 55 25.42 -20.95 -18.61
N GLN A 56 25.43 -19.61 -18.70
CA GLN A 56 26.64 -18.80 -18.82
C GLN A 56 27.16 -18.32 -17.45
N GLY A 57 26.60 -18.81 -16.33
CA GLY A 57 27.00 -18.44 -14.99
C GLY A 57 26.43 -17.11 -14.47
N ALA A 58 25.58 -16.43 -15.24
CA ALA A 58 24.99 -15.17 -14.81
C ALA A 58 23.79 -15.40 -13.88
N SER A 59 23.81 -14.76 -12.71
CA SER A 59 22.72 -14.84 -11.73
C SER A 59 21.54 -13.96 -12.14
N TRP A 60 20.33 -14.42 -11.85
CA TRP A 60 19.08 -13.72 -12.07
C TRP A 60 18.02 -14.24 -11.10
N ALA A 61 16.85 -13.60 -11.02
CA ALA A 61 15.76 -14.05 -10.16
C ALA A 61 14.39 -13.87 -10.79
N ILE A 62 13.45 -14.72 -10.39
CA ILE A 62 12.02 -14.49 -10.51
C ILE A 62 11.53 -14.07 -9.13
N VAL A 63 10.84 -12.93 -9.06
CA VAL A 63 10.30 -12.34 -7.83
C VAL A 63 8.80 -12.25 -7.97
N THR A 64 8.08 -12.94 -7.11
CA THR A 64 6.63 -12.83 -7.03
C THR A 64 6.27 -11.60 -6.21
N ILE A 65 5.53 -10.67 -6.84
CA ILE A 65 5.04 -9.44 -6.24
C ILE A 65 3.52 -9.53 -6.16
N GLU A 66 2.96 -9.25 -5.01
CA GLU A 66 1.53 -9.32 -4.75
C GLU A 66 1.01 -7.97 -4.26
N ASP A 67 -0.06 -7.49 -4.86
CA ASP A 67 -0.85 -6.38 -4.35
C ASP A 67 -2.16 -6.91 -3.74
N LEU A 68 -3.15 -6.06 -3.49
CA LEU A 68 -4.44 -6.47 -2.94
C LEU A 68 -5.36 -7.17 -3.95
N GLU A 69 -5.05 -7.10 -5.22
CA GLU A 69 -5.92 -7.52 -6.31
C GLU A 69 -5.34 -8.68 -7.12
N GLY A 70 -4.00 -8.93 -7.03
CA GLY A 70 -3.37 -10.00 -7.78
C GLY A 70 -1.90 -10.23 -7.46
N SER A 71 -1.28 -11.17 -8.19
CA SER A 71 0.14 -11.49 -8.10
C SER A 71 0.80 -11.49 -9.47
N LEU A 72 2.09 -11.10 -9.53
CA LEU A 72 2.88 -10.97 -10.74
C LEU A 72 4.29 -11.51 -10.53
N ASP A 73 4.77 -12.32 -11.46
CA ASP A 73 6.16 -12.77 -11.50
C ASP A 73 7.03 -11.77 -12.29
N ALA A 74 7.89 -11.04 -11.58
CA ALA A 74 8.82 -10.09 -12.15
C ALA A 74 10.20 -10.73 -12.37
N MET A 75 10.73 -10.67 -13.60
CA MET A 75 12.04 -11.19 -13.95
C MET A 75 13.12 -10.13 -13.73
N PHE A 76 14.04 -10.40 -12.81
CA PHE A 76 15.23 -9.59 -12.55
C PHE A 76 16.41 -10.23 -13.25
N PHE A 77 16.67 -9.86 -14.50
CA PHE A 77 17.84 -10.36 -15.24
C PHE A 77 19.16 -9.82 -14.68
N SER A 78 20.27 -10.36 -15.11
CA SER A 78 21.60 -10.21 -14.51
C SER A 78 21.97 -8.76 -14.17
N ASN A 79 21.70 -7.79 -15.03
CA ASN A 79 22.02 -6.38 -14.78
C ASN A 79 21.21 -5.84 -13.58
N THR A 80 19.90 -6.04 -13.60
CA THR A 80 18.98 -5.61 -12.53
C THR A 80 19.23 -6.43 -11.25
N TYR A 81 19.48 -7.73 -11.41
CA TYR A 81 19.81 -8.61 -10.27
C TYR A 81 21.09 -8.20 -9.56
N ASN A 82 22.16 -7.85 -10.29
CA ASN A 82 23.41 -7.38 -9.69
C ASN A 82 23.21 -6.09 -8.87
N GLN A 83 22.28 -5.26 -9.27
CA GLN A 83 21.98 -4.00 -8.58
C GLN A 83 21.08 -4.22 -7.35
N TYR A 84 20.07 -5.06 -7.47
CA TYR A 84 19.00 -5.18 -6.45
C TYR A 84 18.95 -6.54 -5.74
N GLY A 85 19.73 -7.53 -6.15
CA GLY A 85 19.66 -8.91 -5.67
C GLY A 85 19.71 -9.09 -4.16
N MET A 86 20.51 -8.26 -3.46
CA MET A 86 20.58 -8.25 -2.00
C MET A 86 19.35 -7.64 -1.34
N SER A 87 18.60 -6.83 -2.07
CA SER A 87 17.36 -6.17 -1.61
C SER A 87 16.11 -6.98 -1.94
N LEU A 88 16.23 -8.06 -2.72
CA LEU A 88 15.15 -8.99 -3.02
C LEU A 88 14.95 -9.94 -1.83
N VAL A 89 14.11 -9.50 -0.89
CA VAL A 89 13.79 -10.21 0.36
C VAL A 89 12.27 -10.27 0.49
N GLU A 90 11.75 -11.44 0.88
CA GLU A 90 10.33 -11.63 1.18
C GLU A 90 9.86 -10.68 2.28
N ASP A 91 8.59 -10.41 2.33
CA ASP A 91 7.92 -9.48 3.24
C ASP A 91 8.32 -8.00 3.07
N ARG A 92 9.01 -7.65 1.99
CA ARG A 92 9.35 -6.27 1.66
C ARG A 92 8.35 -5.69 0.68
N VAL A 93 7.82 -4.51 0.99
CA VAL A 93 6.98 -3.74 0.05
C VAL A 93 7.88 -2.92 -0.87
N VAL A 94 7.64 -3.05 -2.16
CA VAL A 94 8.46 -2.45 -3.21
C VAL A 94 7.60 -1.82 -4.30
N LYS A 95 8.14 -0.82 -4.98
CA LYS A 95 7.70 -0.44 -6.33
C LYS A 95 8.73 -0.91 -7.34
N VAL A 96 8.27 -1.50 -8.39
CA VAL A 96 9.10 -2.03 -9.48
C VAL A 96 8.64 -1.44 -10.80
N ARG A 97 9.53 -0.74 -11.48
CA ARG A 97 9.34 -0.28 -12.84
C ARG A 97 9.92 -1.31 -13.79
N GLY A 98 9.12 -1.76 -14.73
CA GLY A 98 9.53 -2.80 -15.66
C GLY A 98 8.88 -2.67 -17.03
N ARG A 99 9.39 -3.44 -17.95
CA ARG A 99 8.82 -3.59 -19.29
C ARG A 99 7.86 -4.77 -19.27
N VAL A 100 6.67 -4.53 -19.78
CA VAL A 100 5.66 -5.55 -20.05
C VAL A 100 5.77 -5.98 -21.51
N ASP A 101 5.79 -7.26 -21.75
CA ASP A 101 5.60 -7.85 -23.08
C ASP A 101 4.69 -9.08 -22.98
N TRP A 102 4.03 -9.40 -24.09
CA TRP A 102 3.13 -10.53 -24.19
C TRP A 102 3.71 -11.55 -25.19
N ARG A 103 3.86 -12.79 -24.72
CA ARG A 103 4.29 -13.90 -25.58
C ARG A 103 3.43 -15.11 -25.31
N ASP A 104 2.87 -15.68 -26.38
CA ASP A 104 2.01 -16.86 -26.29
C ASP A 104 0.86 -16.65 -25.29
N ASP A 105 0.20 -15.48 -25.33
CA ASP A 105 -0.86 -15.04 -24.43
C ASP A 105 -0.45 -15.01 -22.94
N GLN A 106 0.84 -14.98 -22.67
CA GLN A 106 1.38 -14.85 -21.30
C GLN A 106 2.03 -13.50 -21.08
N LEU A 107 1.57 -12.83 -20.04
CA LEU A 107 2.17 -11.60 -19.51
C LEU A 107 3.59 -11.89 -19.02
N ARG A 108 4.55 -11.13 -19.51
CA ARG A 108 5.94 -11.13 -19.00
C ARG A 108 6.30 -9.76 -18.50
N PHE A 109 6.76 -9.70 -17.26
CA PHE A 109 7.23 -8.47 -16.65
C PHE A 109 8.73 -8.54 -16.40
N THR A 110 9.49 -7.70 -17.10
CA THR A 110 10.93 -7.59 -16.94
C THR A 110 11.27 -6.37 -16.09
N ALA A 111 11.75 -6.60 -14.88
CA ALA A 111 12.11 -5.53 -13.94
C ALA A 111 13.35 -4.76 -14.43
N MET A 112 13.26 -3.44 -14.40
CA MET A 112 14.34 -2.51 -14.76
C MET A 112 14.84 -1.73 -13.55
N GLU A 113 13.94 -1.25 -12.69
CA GLU A 113 14.23 -0.48 -11.51
C GLU A 113 13.38 -0.97 -10.35
N MET A 114 13.94 -0.96 -9.14
CA MET A 114 13.22 -1.29 -7.90
C MET A 114 13.55 -0.28 -6.82
N THR A 115 12.54 0.11 -6.05
CA THR A 115 12.69 0.93 -4.84
C THR A 115 11.86 0.33 -3.72
N ALA A 116 12.47 0.13 -2.55
CA ALA A 116 11.73 -0.26 -1.36
C ALA A 116 10.79 0.87 -0.92
N ILE A 117 9.55 0.51 -0.60
CA ILE A 117 8.58 1.44 -0.01
C ILE A 117 8.68 1.32 1.50
N ASP A 118 9.01 2.43 2.15
CA ASP A 118 9.05 2.48 3.61
C ASP A 118 7.64 2.65 4.16
N LEU A 119 7.09 1.58 4.73
CA LEU A 119 5.78 1.59 5.37
C LEU A 119 5.76 2.38 6.68
N SER A 120 6.92 2.67 7.27
CA SER A 120 7.01 3.47 8.50
C SER A 120 6.66 4.94 8.27
N THR A 121 6.70 5.41 7.03
CA THR A 121 6.28 6.76 6.67
C THR A 121 4.76 6.92 6.61
N GLY A 122 4.00 5.83 6.76
CA GLY A 122 2.52 5.81 6.71
C GLY A 122 1.96 6.14 5.32
N PRO A 123 0.65 6.02 5.10
CA PRO A 123 0.03 6.37 3.83
C PRO A 123 0.33 7.82 3.47
N VAL A 124 0.66 8.05 2.18
CA VAL A 124 0.89 9.39 1.64
C VAL A 124 -0.44 10.16 1.73
N GLY A 125 -0.53 11.08 2.67
CA GLY A 125 -1.72 11.89 2.88
C GLY A 125 -2.01 12.13 4.36
N PRO A 126 -2.90 13.04 4.68
CA PRO A 126 -3.29 13.33 6.06
C PRO A 126 -4.05 12.15 6.67
N PHE A 127 -3.86 11.95 7.98
CA PHE A 127 -4.66 11.02 8.76
C PHE A 127 -6.10 11.55 8.84
N THR A 128 -7.05 10.86 8.21
CA THR A 128 -8.43 11.35 8.10
C THR A 128 -9.32 10.68 9.13
N ILE A 129 -9.94 11.50 9.98
CA ILE A 129 -10.97 11.10 10.94
C ILE A 129 -12.32 11.48 10.33
N SER A 130 -13.22 10.51 10.20
CA SER A 130 -14.58 10.72 9.70
C SER A 130 -15.58 10.72 10.86
N ALA A 131 -16.47 11.70 10.90
CA ALA A 131 -17.53 11.79 11.90
C ALA A 131 -18.80 12.44 11.33
N ASN A 132 -19.96 12.09 11.86
CA ASN A 132 -21.18 12.81 11.58
C ASN A 132 -21.29 14.05 12.47
N SER A 133 -21.88 15.12 11.97
CA SER A 133 -22.02 16.39 12.71
C SER A 133 -22.72 16.21 14.06
N ASN A 134 -23.70 15.33 14.13
CA ASN A 134 -24.43 15.02 15.36
C ASN A 134 -23.63 14.28 16.43
N GLN A 135 -22.48 13.66 16.08
CA GLN A 135 -21.58 12.98 17.02
C GLN A 135 -20.59 13.95 17.64
N LEU A 136 -20.33 15.10 17.03
CA LEU A 136 -19.30 16.06 17.41
C LEU A 136 -19.77 17.01 18.53
N THR A 137 -20.08 16.46 19.71
CA THR A 137 -20.33 17.28 20.91
C THR A 137 -19.02 17.88 21.42
N GLN A 138 -19.12 18.94 22.26
CA GLN A 138 -17.94 19.53 22.89
C GLN A 138 -17.05 18.49 23.62
N GLN A 139 -17.69 17.55 24.31
CA GLN A 139 -16.96 16.48 25.03
C GLN A 139 -16.24 15.52 24.09
N VAL A 140 -16.88 15.14 22.98
CA VAL A 140 -16.27 14.27 21.98
C VAL A 140 -15.09 14.97 21.31
N ILE A 141 -15.22 16.25 20.99
CA ILE A 141 -14.12 17.04 20.39
C ILE A 141 -12.92 17.11 21.31
N GLU A 142 -13.12 17.34 22.62
CA GLU A 142 -12.00 17.37 23.59
C GLU A 142 -11.35 15.99 23.72
N ARG A 143 -12.10 14.91 23.77
CA ARG A 143 -11.54 13.54 23.79
C ARG A 143 -10.73 13.22 22.54
N ILE A 144 -11.19 13.62 21.35
CA ILE A 144 -10.43 13.47 20.11
C ILE A 144 -9.09 14.22 20.23
N LYS A 145 -9.10 15.48 20.69
CA LYS A 145 -7.88 16.28 20.86
C LYS A 145 -6.90 15.64 21.84
N GLU A 146 -7.39 15.12 22.96
CA GLU A 146 -6.56 14.42 23.95
C GLU A 146 -5.93 13.16 23.35
N THR A 147 -6.72 12.34 22.64
CA THR A 147 -6.23 11.15 21.94
C THR A 147 -5.14 11.52 20.94
N LEU A 148 -5.35 12.55 20.11
CA LEU A 148 -4.33 12.99 19.15
C LEU A 148 -3.04 13.48 19.80
N ARG A 149 -3.12 14.12 20.99
CA ARG A 149 -1.95 14.54 21.76
C ARG A 149 -1.15 13.36 22.34
N MET A 150 -1.82 12.24 22.64
CA MET A 150 -1.16 11.03 23.16
C MET A 150 -0.40 10.25 22.08
N HIS A 151 -0.65 10.52 20.79
CA HIS A 151 -0.01 9.85 19.66
C HIS A 151 0.76 10.83 18.76
N PRO A 152 1.74 11.58 19.28
CA PRO A 152 2.46 12.58 18.49
C PRO A 152 3.24 11.95 17.35
N GLY A 153 3.31 12.64 16.19
CA GLY A 153 4.01 12.14 15.02
C GLY A 153 4.24 13.21 13.97
N LYS A 154 4.37 12.79 12.70
CA LYS A 154 4.66 13.68 11.57
C LYS A 154 3.50 13.78 10.57
N ARG A 155 2.47 12.94 10.71
CA ARG A 155 1.37 12.88 9.76
C ARG A 155 0.32 13.92 10.11
N GLU A 156 -0.02 14.79 9.17
CA GLU A 156 -1.08 15.79 9.33
C GLU A 156 -2.43 15.11 9.57
N VAL A 157 -3.29 15.74 10.35
CA VAL A 157 -4.64 15.22 10.67
C VAL A 157 -5.70 16.07 9.99
N GLN A 158 -6.68 15.40 9.41
CA GLN A 158 -7.89 16.01 8.87
C GLN A 158 -9.14 15.40 9.50
N LEU A 159 -10.15 16.22 9.72
CA LEU A 159 -11.48 15.81 10.18
C LEU A 159 -12.49 15.99 9.04
N ALA A 160 -13.02 14.89 8.55
CA ALA A 160 -14.11 14.86 7.58
C ALA A 160 -15.45 14.79 8.31
N VAL A 161 -16.20 15.88 8.27
CA VAL A 161 -17.51 15.98 8.93
C VAL A 161 -18.62 15.81 7.89
N THR A 162 -19.46 14.82 8.11
CA THR A 162 -20.63 14.58 7.26
C THR A 162 -21.87 15.15 7.95
N ASP A 163 -22.56 16.05 7.25
CA ASP A 163 -23.83 16.63 7.66
C ASP A 163 -24.82 16.54 6.51
N GLN A 164 -25.98 15.92 6.75
CA GLN A 164 -27.06 15.76 5.74
C GLN A 164 -26.58 15.25 4.37
N GLY A 165 -25.59 14.31 4.37
CA GLY A 165 -25.02 13.73 3.14
C GLY A 165 -23.93 14.57 2.46
N LYS A 166 -23.61 15.76 2.99
CA LYS A 166 -22.49 16.59 2.52
C LYS A 166 -21.29 16.44 3.44
N THR A 167 -20.13 16.08 2.90
CA THR A 167 -18.89 15.96 3.68
C THR A 167 -18.03 17.20 3.50
N THR A 168 -17.60 17.78 4.60
CA THR A 168 -16.65 18.90 4.65
C THR A 168 -15.41 18.47 5.41
N THR A 169 -14.23 18.74 4.85
CA THR A 169 -12.94 18.36 5.45
C THR A 169 -12.27 19.58 6.09
N HIS A 170 -11.85 19.42 7.34
CA HIS A 170 -11.14 20.44 8.11
C HIS A 170 -9.75 19.96 8.47
N LYS A 171 -8.71 20.73 8.14
CA LYS A 171 -7.35 20.45 8.58
C LYS A 171 -7.24 20.81 10.08
N LEU A 172 -6.72 19.86 10.87
CA LEU A 172 -6.46 20.08 12.29
C LEU A 172 -4.99 20.44 12.52
N SER A 173 -4.74 21.22 13.58
CA SER A 173 -3.38 21.63 13.98
C SER A 173 -2.62 20.53 14.74
N PHE A 174 -2.87 19.26 14.41
CA PHE A 174 -2.23 18.10 15.02
C PHE A 174 -1.43 17.33 14.00
N GLN A 175 -0.34 16.73 14.47
CA GLN A 175 0.44 15.75 13.72
C GLN A 175 0.57 14.49 14.55
N VAL A 176 0.28 13.32 13.96
CA VAL A 176 0.20 12.04 14.67
C VAL A 176 1.08 10.97 14.04
N THR A 177 1.38 9.93 14.81
CA THR A 177 1.88 8.66 14.31
C THR A 177 0.68 7.77 14.01
N SER A 178 0.51 7.35 12.75
CA SER A 178 -0.54 6.42 12.38
C SER A 178 -0.22 5.05 12.98
N SER A 179 -0.95 4.67 14.01
CA SER A 179 -0.75 3.41 14.73
C SER A 179 -2.09 2.69 14.93
N PRO A 180 -2.09 1.36 15.06
CA PRO A 180 -3.29 0.60 15.42
C PRO A 180 -3.92 1.07 16.73
N SER A 181 -3.09 1.50 17.69
CA SER A 181 -3.54 2.06 18.97
C SER A 181 -4.33 3.36 18.78
N LEU A 182 -3.80 4.33 18.01
CA LEU A 182 -4.53 5.56 17.68
C LEU A 182 -5.88 5.26 17.01
N SER A 183 -5.87 4.32 16.05
CA SER A 183 -7.10 3.94 15.36
C SER A 183 -8.11 3.29 16.29
N ALA A 184 -7.68 2.43 17.22
CA ALA A 184 -8.53 1.79 18.22
C ALA A 184 -9.14 2.81 19.18
N ASP A 185 -8.35 3.76 19.67
CA ASP A 185 -8.81 4.82 20.59
C ASP A 185 -9.85 5.72 19.92
N LEU A 186 -9.63 6.11 18.66
CA LEU A 186 -10.60 6.90 17.89
C LEU A 186 -11.89 6.12 17.58
N LYS A 187 -11.77 4.83 17.25
CA LYS A 187 -12.94 3.96 17.05
C LYS A 187 -13.77 3.79 18.31
N ALA A 188 -13.15 3.78 19.49
CA ALA A 188 -13.86 3.77 20.76
C ALA A 188 -14.65 5.06 21.06
N ILE A 189 -14.24 6.19 20.45
CA ILE A 189 -14.89 7.49 20.61
C ILE A 189 -16.00 7.72 19.58
N LEU A 190 -15.73 7.39 18.31
CA LEU A 190 -16.57 7.78 17.15
C LEU A 190 -17.24 6.60 16.43
N GLY A 191 -16.86 5.35 16.76
CA GLY A 191 -17.36 4.14 16.09
C GLY A 191 -16.39 3.57 15.05
N ALA A 192 -16.71 2.37 14.54
CA ALA A 192 -15.79 1.55 13.74
C ALA A 192 -15.32 2.22 12.44
N ASP A 193 -16.16 3.03 11.80
CA ASP A 193 -15.92 3.60 10.47
C ASP A 193 -15.25 4.99 10.49
N CYS A 194 -14.77 5.44 11.66
CA CYS A 194 -14.26 6.80 11.82
C CYS A 194 -12.84 7.01 11.27
N VAL A 195 -12.09 5.96 10.97
CA VAL A 195 -10.70 6.03 10.44
C VAL A 195 -10.61 5.19 9.17
N LYS A 196 -10.08 5.79 8.12
CA LYS A 196 -9.76 5.14 6.85
C LYS A 196 -8.27 5.18 6.61
#